data_fee78bc4117e8821efb6d7f35fb23e82
#
_entry.id   fee78bc4117e8821efb6d7f35fb23e82
#
_cell.length_a   1.000
_cell.length_b   1.000
_cell.length_c   1.000
_cell.angle_alpha   90.00
_cell.angle_beta   90.00
_cell.angle_gamma   90.00
#
_symmetry.space_group_name_H-M   'P 1'
#
loop_
_entity.id
_entity.type
_entity.pdbx_description
1 polymer ?
#
loop_
_entity_poly.entity_id
_entity_poly.type
_entity_poly.pdbx_seq_one_letter_code
_entity_poly.pdbx_strand_id
1 'polypeptide(L)'
;MLFYRLCPYCLADSVRFYIFAAEKRNRKKGTGLFPSAFYSIMSSLNLIETVQKLLIPLLEEDIFLIEIKVKPINNIKIYLDADGGLGIERCIKINRALYKIMEEMGFFPDGDFSLEVSSPGIGEPLKQQRQYVKNKGREVEVVLADDTKITGKLLEVTEEMITVETTEGKGKKLLLKNEEIPISNIKQTKVLIKF
;
A
#
# COMPACT_ATOMS: atom_id res chain seq x y z
N MET A 1 -30.46 -28.72 -10.54
CA MET A 1 -29.99 -27.42 -10.07
C MET A 1 -28.78 -27.70 -9.15
N LEU A 2 -27.59 -27.83 -9.72
CA LEU A 2 -26.35 -28.18 -9.00
C LEU A 2 -25.57 -26.92 -8.73
N PHE A 3 -25.48 -26.52 -7.47
CA PHE A 3 -24.58 -25.49 -7.00
C PHE A 3 -23.14 -26.05 -6.98
N TYR A 4 -22.33 -25.67 -7.95
CA TYR A 4 -20.88 -25.85 -7.86
C TYR A 4 -20.33 -24.84 -6.84
N ARG A 5 -20.00 -25.32 -5.64
CA ARG A 5 -19.13 -24.62 -4.70
C ARG A 5 -17.74 -24.57 -5.35
N LEU A 6 -17.38 -23.44 -5.89
CA LEU A 6 -16.02 -23.18 -6.35
C LEU A 6 -15.08 -23.18 -5.12
N CYS A 7 -14.25 -24.19 -5.06
CA CYS A 7 -13.18 -24.31 -4.07
C CYS A 7 -12.15 -23.20 -4.31
N PRO A 8 -11.76 -22.39 -3.29
CA PRO A 8 -10.77 -21.31 -3.46
C PRO A 8 -9.40 -21.79 -3.94
N TYR A 9 -9.11 -23.08 -3.86
CA TYR A 9 -7.86 -23.70 -4.32
C TYR A 9 -7.78 -23.94 -5.84
N CYS A 10 -8.89 -23.94 -6.56
CA CYS A 10 -8.89 -24.15 -8.03
C CYS A 10 -8.30 -22.97 -8.83
N LEU A 11 -8.21 -21.77 -8.24
CA LEU A 11 -7.59 -20.61 -8.89
C LEU A 11 -6.05 -20.67 -8.88
N ALA A 12 -5.46 -21.38 -7.93
CA ALA A 12 -4.02 -21.53 -7.81
C ALA A 12 -3.40 -22.34 -8.95
N ASP A 13 -4.09 -23.40 -9.41
CA ASP A 13 -3.62 -24.26 -10.50
C ASP A 13 -3.62 -23.53 -11.86
N SER A 14 -4.58 -22.67 -12.11
CA SER A 14 -4.63 -21.89 -13.36
C SER A 14 -3.49 -20.88 -13.44
N VAL A 15 -3.12 -20.23 -12.35
CA VAL A 15 -2.00 -19.27 -12.30
C VAL A 15 -0.67 -20.00 -12.47
N ARG A 16 -0.51 -21.17 -11.82
CA ARG A 16 0.68 -22.01 -11.94
C ARG A 16 0.87 -22.54 -13.38
N PHE A 17 -0.24 -22.90 -14.04
CA PHE A 17 -0.20 -23.37 -15.43
C PHE A 17 0.14 -22.24 -16.40
N TYR A 18 -0.36 -21.01 -16.17
CA TYR A 18 -0.06 -19.86 -17.02
C TYR A 18 1.40 -19.40 -16.91
N ILE A 19 1.96 -19.37 -15.71
CA ILE A 19 3.37 -18.99 -15.49
C ILE A 19 4.28 -20.04 -16.13
N PHE A 20 4.02 -21.33 -15.92
CA PHE A 20 4.83 -22.41 -16.47
C PHE A 20 4.70 -22.55 -18.01
N ALA A 21 3.53 -22.26 -18.57
CA ALA A 21 3.30 -22.25 -20.02
C ALA A 21 3.97 -21.05 -20.71
N ALA A 22 4.03 -19.89 -20.03
CA ALA A 22 4.72 -18.70 -20.53
C ALA A 22 6.25 -18.91 -20.54
N GLU A 23 6.81 -19.55 -19.51
CA GLU A 23 8.24 -19.86 -19.42
C GLU A 23 8.70 -20.86 -20.49
N LYS A 24 7.93 -21.94 -20.71
CA LYS A 24 8.23 -22.91 -21.78
C LYS A 24 8.11 -22.32 -23.19
N ARG A 25 7.22 -21.39 -23.41
CA ARG A 25 7.00 -20.77 -24.73
C ARG A 25 8.13 -19.79 -25.08
N ASN A 26 8.75 -19.15 -24.10
CA ASN A 26 9.82 -18.17 -24.31
C ASN A 26 11.21 -18.80 -24.51
N ARG A 27 11.47 -20.00 -23.98
CA ARG A 27 12.74 -20.72 -24.25
C ARG A 27 12.90 -21.18 -25.70
N LYS A 28 11.82 -21.26 -26.48
CA LYS A 28 11.86 -21.72 -27.89
C LYS A 28 11.97 -20.61 -28.94
N LYS A 29 11.87 -19.32 -28.55
CA LYS A 29 12.04 -18.20 -29.48
C LYS A 29 13.16 -17.30 -29.00
N GLY A 30 14.38 -17.63 -29.43
CA GLY A 30 15.58 -16.80 -29.27
C GLY A 30 15.53 -15.54 -30.12
N THR A 31 14.63 -14.62 -29.83
CA THR A 31 14.63 -13.27 -30.41
C THR A 31 14.61 -12.28 -29.27
N GLY A 32 15.81 -11.91 -28.82
CA GLY A 32 16.03 -10.84 -27.85
C GLY A 32 15.66 -9.48 -28.43
N LEU A 33 14.47 -9.00 -28.13
CA LEU A 33 14.04 -7.64 -28.49
C LEU A 33 13.60 -6.77 -27.31
N PHE A 34 13.68 -7.27 -26.07
CA PHE A 34 13.38 -6.45 -24.91
C PHE A 34 14.58 -6.37 -23.96
N PRO A 35 14.93 -5.16 -23.46
CA PRO A 35 15.97 -5.01 -22.45
C PRO A 35 15.63 -5.87 -21.21
N SER A 36 16.65 -6.46 -20.59
CA SER A 36 16.52 -7.26 -19.36
C SER A 36 15.77 -6.54 -18.24
N ALA A 37 15.88 -5.20 -18.19
CA ALA A 37 15.12 -4.34 -17.29
C ALA A 37 13.60 -4.41 -17.49
N PHE A 38 13.12 -4.56 -18.73
CA PHE A 38 11.68 -4.67 -19.02
C PHE A 38 11.10 -5.99 -18.53
N TYR A 39 11.87 -7.09 -18.64
CA TYR A 39 11.45 -8.40 -18.14
C TYR A 39 11.40 -8.42 -16.60
N SER A 40 12.35 -7.75 -15.96
CA SER A 40 12.37 -7.60 -14.48
C SER A 40 11.19 -6.78 -13.96
N ILE A 41 10.79 -5.72 -14.67
CA ILE A 41 9.62 -4.90 -14.31
C ILE A 41 8.31 -5.68 -14.48
N MET A 42 8.16 -6.42 -15.59
CA MET A 42 6.96 -7.24 -15.84
C MET A 42 6.82 -8.37 -14.81
N SER A 43 7.91 -9.01 -14.40
CA SER A 43 7.89 -10.05 -13.36
C SER A 43 7.55 -9.49 -11.97
N SER A 44 8.04 -8.30 -11.63
CA SER A 44 7.72 -7.64 -10.36
C SER A 44 6.27 -7.17 -10.26
N LEU A 45 5.69 -6.69 -11.36
CA LEU A 45 4.26 -6.31 -11.42
C LEU A 45 3.35 -7.52 -11.20
N ASN A 46 3.64 -8.63 -11.86
CA ASN A 46 2.91 -9.89 -11.67
C ASN A 46 3.02 -10.40 -10.22
N LEU A 47 4.18 -10.22 -9.59
CA LEU A 47 4.40 -10.60 -8.19
C LEU A 47 3.58 -9.72 -7.23
N ILE A 48 3.56 -8.39 -7.44
CA ILE A 48 2.78 -7.45 -6.62
C ILE A 48 1.30 -7.80 -6.67
N GLU A 49 0.74 -8.00 -7.87
CA GLU A 49 -0.67 -8.37 -8.02
C GLU A 49 -1.00 -9.70 -7.35
N THR A 50 -0.10 -10.67 -7.45
CA THR A 50 -0.30 -11.98 -6.84
C THR A 50 -0.23 -11.90 -5.32
N VAL A 51 0.76 -11.20 -4.77
CA VAL A 51 0.87 -10.96 -3.32
C VAL A 51 -0.36 -10.22 -2.81
N GLN A 52 -0.86 -9.22 -3.55
CA GLN A 52 -2.07 -8.50 -3.19
C GLN A 52 -3.31 -9.41 -3.13
N LYS A 53 -3.50 -10.29 -4.11
CA LYS A 53 -4.60 -11.26 -4.13
C LYS A 53 -4.55 -12.25 -2.96
N LEU A 54 -3.36 -12.65 -2.53
CA LEU A 54 -3.17 -13.54 -1.38
C LEU A 54 -3.35 -12.81 -0.05
N LEU A 55 -3.00 -11.53 -0.01
CA LEU A 55 -3.07 -10.71 1.19
C LEU A 55 -4.50 -10.30 1.55
N ILE A 56 -5.31 -9.87 0.56
CA ILE A 56 -6.66 -9.33 0.80
C ILE A 56 -7.52 -10.25 1.68
N PRO A 57 -7.57 -11.58 1.47
CA PRO A 57 -8.38 -12.47 2.32
C PRO A 57 -7.88 -12.61 3.76
N LEU A 58 -6.66 -12.17 4.06
CA LEU A 58 -6.06 -12.22 5.39
C LEU A 58 -6.29 -10.95 6.21
N LEU A 59 -6.77 -9.89 5.55
CA LEU A 59 -7.04 -8.61 6.19
C LEU A 59 -8.39 -8.65 6.91
N GLU A 60 -8.42 -8.10 8.12
CA GLU A 60 -9.65 -7.78 8.85
C GLU A 60 -10.27 -6.51 8.26
N GLU A 61 -11.56 -6.26 8.45
CA GLU A 61 -12.32 -5.19 7.80
C GLU A 61 -11.75 -3.78 8.05
N ASP A 62 -11.16 -3.57 9.22
CA ASP A 62 -10.55 -2.28 9.61
C ASP A 62 -9.12 -2.12 9.09
N ILE A 63 -8.47 -3.22 8.61
CA ILE A 63 -7.12 -3.17 8.05
C ILE A 63 -7.18 -2.97 6.54
N PHE A 64 -6.34 -2.08 6.03
CA PHE A 64 -6.24 -1.83 4.60
C PHE A 64 -4.80 -1.73 4.11
N LEU A 65 -4.62 -2.12 2.85
CA LEU A 65 -3.33 -2.10 2.18
C LEU A 65 -2.99 -0.68 1.72
N ILE A 66 -1.82 -0.17 2.10
CA ILE A 66 -1.27 1.10 1.61
C ILE A 66 -0.43 0.90 0.36
N GLU A 67 0.56 0.01 0.44
CA GLU A 67 1.53 -0.18 -0.63
C GLU A 67 2.25 -1.53 -0.50
N ILE A 68 2.59 -2.12 -1.63
CA ILE A 68 3.51 -3.26 -1.71
C ILE A 68 4.75 -2.80 -2.49
N LYS A 69 5.91 -2.96 -1.90
CA LYS A 69 7.21 -2.68 -2.55
C LYS A 69 8.00 -3.97 -2.68
N VAL A 70 8.42 -4.26 -3.90
CA VAL A 70 9.36 -5.35 -4.17
C VAL A 70 10.73 -4.73 -4.42
N LYS A 71 11.69 -5.04 -3.56
CA LYS A 71 13.09 -4.62 -3.71
C LYS A 71 13.91 -5.75 -4.34
N PRO A 72 15.09 -5.45 -4.90
CA PRO A 72 16.00 -6.47 -5.43
C PRO A 72 16.25 -7.60 -4.41
N ILE A 73 16.49 -8.81 -4.93
CA ILE A 73 16.70 -10.04 -4.15
C ILE A 73 15.43 -10.44 -3.37
N ASN A 74 14.27 -10.44 -4.08
CA ASN A 74 13.00 -10.96 -3.56
C ASN A 74 12.57 -10.43 -2.19
N ASN A 75 12.90 -9.18 -1.89
CA ASN A 75 12.54 -8.53 -0.64
C ASN A 75 11.19 -7.82 -0.81
N ILE A 76 10.13 -8.38 -0.23
CA ILE A 76 8.75 -7.91 -0.32
C ILE A 76 8.40 -7.15 0.96
N LYS A 77 8.11 -5.87 0.82
CA LYS A 77 7.65 -5.01 1.92
C LYS A 77 6.20 -4.62 1.71
N ILE A 78 5.36 -4.91 2.68
CA ILE A 78 3.93 -4.63 2.67
C ILE A 78 3.62 -3.61 3.74
N TYR A 79 3.05 -2.48 3.33
CA TYR A 79 2.61 -1.44 4.24
C TYR A 79 1.10 -1.52 4.41
N LEU A 80 0.67 -1.74 5.64
CA LEU A 80 -0.73 -1.81 6.04
C LEU A 80 -1.04 -0.71 7.05
N ASP A 81 -2.30 -0.30 7.09
CA ASP A 81 -2.79 0.54 8.17
C ASP A 81 -4.17 0.04 8.64
N ALA A 82 -4.66 0.55 9.76
CA ALA A 82 -5.97 0.22 10.30
C ALA A 82 -6.66 1.48 10.83
N ASP A 83 -7.97 1.53 10.77
CA ASP A 83 -8.76 2.70 11.19
C ASP A 83 -8.49 3.08 12.66
N GLY A 84 -8.41 2.10 13.54
CA GLY A 84 -8.08 2.28 14.95
C GLY A 84 -6.59 2.24 15.30
N GLY A 85 -5.72 2.11 14.28
CA GLY A 85 -4.29 1.87 14.48
C GLY A 85 -3.90 0.40 14.36
N LEU A 86 -2.76 0.16 13.72
CA LEU A 86 -2.26 -1.18 13.47
C LEU A 86 -1.23 -1.59 14.52
N GLY A 87 -1.61 -2.54 15.39
CA GLY A 87 -0.70 -3.11 16.38
C GLY A 87 0.32 -4.07 15.76
N ILE A 88 1.49 -4.18 16.37
CA ILE A 88 2.58 -5.03 15.90
C ILE A 88 2.19 -6.52 15.85
N GLU A 89 1.35 -6.97 16.78
CA GLU A 89 0.87 -8.37 16.83
C GLU A 89 0.06 -8.74 15.60
N ARG A 90 -0.79 -7.81 15.12
CA ARG A 90 -1.58 -7.98 13.91
C ARG A 90 -0.69 -8.05 12.66
N CYS A 91 0.35 -7.21 12.59
CA CYS A 91 1.36 -7.29 11.52
C CYS A 91 2.05 -8.65 11.50
N ILE A 92 2.48 -9.16 12.66
CA ILE A 92 3.15 -10.46 12.79
C ILE A 92 2.21 -11.59 12.35
N LYS A 93 0.94 -11.57 12.77
CA LYS A 93 -0.07 -12.57 12.39
C LYS A 93 -0.24 -12.65 10.88
N ILE A 94 -0.42 -11.49 10.23
CA ILE A 94 -0.58 -11.38 8.78
C ILE A 94 0.69 -11.83 8.07
N ASN A 95 1.86 -11.38 8.54
CA ASN A 95 3.14 -11.75 7.96
C ASN A 95 3.35 -13.28 7.95
N ARG A 96 3.10 -13.93 9.08
CA ARG A 96 3.25 -15.41 9.21
C ARG A 96 2.27 -16.15 8.31
N ALA A 97 1.01 -15.70 8.25
CA ALA A 97 -0.01 -16.34 7.42
C ALA A 97 0.34 -16.22 5.93
N LEU A 98 0.72 -15.03 5.48
CA LEU A 98 1.09 -14.78 4.09
C LEU A 98 2.38 -15.51 3.71
N TYR A 99 3.39 -15.49 4.58
CA TYR A 99 4.65 -16.21 4.36
C TYR A 99 4.41 -17.70 4.12
N LYS A 100 3.59 -18.33 4.98
CA LYS A 100 3.24 -19.75 4.85
C LYS A 100 2.55 -20.06 3.51
N ILE A 101 1.60 -19.24 3.09
CA ILE A 101 0.91 -19.42 1.81
C ILE A 101 1.90 -19.31 0.64
N MET A 102 2.80 -18.33 0.66
CA MET A 102 3.78 -18.11 -0.40
C MET A 102 4.79 -19.26 -0.47
N GLU A 103 5.19 -19.80 0.67
CA GLU A 103 6.08 -20.98 0.77
C GLU A 103 5.40 -22.24 0.22
N GLU A 104 4.16 -22.51 0.63
CA GLU A 104 3.36 -23.66 0.16
C GLU A 104 3.09 -23.60 -1.36
N MET A 105 2.94 -22.42 -1.92
CA MET A 105 2.75 -22.22 -3.35
C MET A 105 4.05 -22.33 -4.17
N GLY A 106 5.20 -22.39 -3.51
CA GLY A 106 6.50 -22.54 -4.16
C GLY A 106 6.87 -21.35 -5.07
N PHE A 107 6.48 -20.13 -4.70
CA PHE A 107 6.81 -18.92 -5.45
C PHE A 107 8.31 -18.71 -5.59
N PHE A 108 9.06 -19.10 -4.58
CA PHE A 108 10.50 -18.98 -4.49
C PHE A 108 11.08 -20.37 -4.16
N PRO A 109 11.39 -21.20 -5.19
CA PRO A 109 11.80 -22.59 -4.99
C PRO A 109 13.06 -22.75 -4.15
N ASP A 110 13.95 -21.74 -4.22
CA ASP A 110 15.22 -21.73 -3.47
C ASP A 110 15.07 -21.14 -2.06
N GLY A 111 13.85 -20.69 -1.67
CA GLY A 111 13.56 -20.10 -0.38
C GLY A 111 14.19 -18.72 -0.17
N ASP A 112 14.72 -18.11 -1.23
CA ASP A 112 15.45 -16.83 -1.20
C ASP A 112 14.54 -15.61 -1.26
N PHE A 113 13.55 -15.51 -0.38
CA PHE A 113 12.71 -14.33 -0.26
C PHE A 113 12.63 -13.85 1.19
N SER A 114 12.38 -12.56 1.33
CA SER A 114 12.07 -11.96 2.62
C SER A 114 10.74 -11.22 2.54
N LEU A 115 9.90 -11.40 3.56
CA LEU A 115 8.60 -10.76 3.68
C LEU A 115 8.57 -9.91 4.94
N GLU A 116 8.26 -8.64 4.79
CA GLU A 116 8.11 -7.68 5.89
C GLU A 116 6.73 -7.02 5.80
N VAL A 117 5.91 -7.20 6.83
CA VAL A 117 4.62 -6.52 6.98
C VAL A 117 4.75 -5.51 8.10
N SER A 118 4.51 -4.25 7.80
CA SER A 118 4.63 -3.15 8.76
C SER A 118 3.59 -2.05 8.50
N SER A 119 3.42 -1.15 9.47
CA SER A 119 2.71 0.11 9.25
C SER A 119 3.63 1.12 8.58
N PRO A 120 3.10 2.10 7.80
CA PRO A 120 3.88 3.23 7.35
C PRO A 120 4.42 4.00 8.56
N GLY A 121 5.69 4.43 8.46
CA GLY A 121 6.32 5.21 9.52
C GLY A 121 5.61 6.54 9.75
N ILE A 122 5.76 7.08 10.96
CA ILE A 122 5.28 8.42 11.30
C ILE A 122 6.06 9.43 10.46
N GLY A 123 5.36 10.30 9.74
CA GLY A 123 5.97 11.24 8.79
C GLY A 123 6.05 10.72 7.35
N GLU A 124 5.66 9.48 7.09
CA GLU A 124 5.38 9.05 5.72
C GLU A 124 4.13 9.77 5.18
N PRO A 125 4.11 10.09 3.87
CA PRO A 125 2.96 10.74 3.27
C PRO A 125 1.70 9.87 3.34
N LEU A 126 0.56 10.52 3.64
CA LEU A 126 -0.74 9.88 3.55
C LEU A 126 -1.06 9.63 2.07
N LYS A 127 -1.48 8.41 1.74
CA LYS A 127 -1.75 7.96 0.36
C LYS A 127 -3.22 7.65 0.11
N GLN A 128 -3.96 7.29 1.14
CA GLN A 128 -5.35 6.86 1.03
C GLN A 128 -6.27 7.72 1.89
N GLN A 129 -7.50 7.90 1.43
CA GLN A 129 -8.51 8.67 2.12
C GLN A 129 -8.77 8.17 3.55
N ARG A 130 -8.79 6.82 3.77
CA ARG A 130 -8.94 6.24 5.10
C ARG A 130 -7.87 6.73 6.10
N GLN A 131 -6.65 6.97 5.62
CA GLN A 131 -5.59 7.55 6.46
C GLN A 131 -5.88 9.00 6.87
N TYR A 132 -6.43 9.81 5.96
CA TYR A 132 -6.86 11.17 6.30
C TYR A 132 -7.98 11.16 7.34
N VAL A 133 -9.01 10.33 7.13
CA VAL A 133 -10.13 10.20 8.07
C VAL A 133 -9.65 9.81 9.47
N LYS A 134 -8.77 8.83 9.57
CA LYS A 134 -8.15 8.38 10.83
C LYS A 134 -7.38 9.50 11.55
N ASN A 135 -6.77 10.40 10.79
CA ASN A 135 -5.93 11.47 11.33
C ASN A 135 -6.67 12.80 11.52
N LYS A 136 -8.01 12.82 11.44
CA LYS A 136 -8.81 13.99 11.81
C LYS A 136 -8.47 14.47 13.23
N GLY A 137 -8.35 15.76 13.39
CA GLY A 137 -7.98 16.40 14.66
C GLY A 137 -6.49 16.46 14.95
N ARG A 138 -5.64 15.87 14.11
CA ARG A 138 -4.17 15.95 14.21
C ARG A 138 -3.62 17.09 13.37
N GLU A 139 -2.42 17.54 13.74
CA GLU A 139 -1.69 18.49 12.91
C GLU A 139 -1.07 17.80 11.70
N VAL A 140 -1.18 18.47 10.56
CA VAL A 140 -0.67 18.02 9.27
C VAL A 140 0.13 19.11 8.58
N GLU A 141 1.13 18.72 7.82
CA GLU A 141 1.79 19.55 6.80
C GLU A 141 1.26 19.07 5.43
N VAL A 142 0.61 19.97 4.73
CA VAL A 142 0.11 19.75 3.37
C VAL A 142 1.03 20.51 2.40
N VAL A 143 1.59 19.81 1.43
CA VAL A 143 2.35 20.38 0.33
C VAL A 143 1.47 20.37 -0.90
N LEU A 144 1.21 21.52 -1.47
CA LEU A 144 0.41 21.70 -2.67
C LEU A 144 1.23 21.44 -3.95
N ALA A 145 0.55 21.40 -5.08
CA ALA A 145 1.18 21.17 -6.39
C ALA A 145 2.17 22.27 -6.78
N ASP A 146 2.01 23.49 -6.27
CA ASP A 146 2.90 24.64 -6.45
C ASP A 146 4.06 24.69 -5.43
N ASP A 147 4.26 23.61 -4.65
CA ASP A 147 5.21 23.48 -3.56
C ASP A 147 4.93 24.40 -2.34
N THR A 148 3.77 25.06 -2.28
CA THR A 148 3.33 25.79 -1.10
C THR A 148 3.06 24.83 0.04
N LYS A 149 3.54 25.17 1.25
CA LYS A 149 3.35 24.37 2.46
C LYS A 149 2.33 25.01 3.39
N ILE A 150 1.31 24.27 3.73
CA ILE A 150 0.26 24.65 4.67
C ILE A 150 0.38 23.74 5.88
N THR A 151 0.52 24.32 7.07
CA THR A 151 0.58 23.59 8.33
C THR A 151 -0.62 23.95 9.17
N GLY A 152 -1.35 22.96 9.64
CA GLY A 152 -2.53 23.19 10.45
C GLY A 152 -3.17 21.92 10.95
N LYS A 153 -4.31 22.05 11.60
CA LYS A 153 -5.09 20.94 12.13
C LYS A 153 -6.08 20.44 11.09
N LEU A 154 -6.06 19.15 10.79
CA LEU A 154 -7.00 18.52 9.88
C LEU A 154 -8.38 18.42 10.54
N LEU A 155 -9.36 19.20 10.06
CA LEU A 155 -10.73 19.25 10.62
C LEU A 155 -11.64 18.24 9.93
N GLU A 156 -11.79 18.38 8.61
CA GLU A 156 -12.69 17.56 7.82
C GLU A 156 -12.00 16.93 6.61
N VAL A 157 -12.53 15.81 6.20
CA VAL A 157 -12.07 15.05 5.04
C VAL A 157 -13.29 14.53 4.29
N THR A 158 -13.39 14.92 3.03
CA THR A 158 -14.38 14.43 2.06
C THR A 158 -13.66 13.66 0.94
N GLU A 159 -14.40 13.14 -0.03
CA GLU A 159 -13.80 12.47 -1.19
C GLU A 159 -13.01 13.42 -2.08
N GLU A 160 -13.40 14.70 -2.13
CA GLU A 160 -12.84 15.70 -3.05
C GLU A 160 -11.90 16.72 -2.37
N MET A 161 -12.09 16.98 -1.08
CA MET A 161 -11.35 18.04 -0.38
C MET A 161 -11.04 17.69 1.08
N ILE A 162 -10.06 18.39 1.61
CA ILE A 162 -9.74 18.40 3.03
C ILE A 162 -9.86 19.83 3.57
N THR A 163 -10.30 19.97 4.82
CA THR A 163 -10.34 21.25 5.53
C THR A 163 -9.27 21.28 6.60
N VAL A 164 -8.38 22.25 6.52
CA VAL A 164 -7.27 22.45 7.46
C VAL A 164 -7.43 23.77 8.18
N GLU A 165 -7.43 23.73 9.51
CA GLU A 165 -7.42 24.93 10.35
C GLU A 165 -6.00 25.44 10.49
N THR A 166 -5.71 26.58 9.88
CA THR A 166 -4.42 27.25 9.94
C THR A 166 -4.44 28.38 10.96
N THR A 167 -3.28 28.68 11.53
CA THR A 167 -3.14 29.78 12.48
C THR A 167 -2.33 30.88 11.83
N GLU A 168 -2.97 32.04 11.54
CA GLU A 168 -2.29 33.22 11.03
C GLU A 168 -2.10 34.25 12.16
N GLY A 169 -0.92 34.84 12.21
CA GLY A 169 -0.62 35.93 13.14
C GLY A 169 0.57 35.68 14.06
N LYS A 170 1.07 36.75 14.68
CA LYS A 170 2.13 36.70 15.70
C LYS A 170 1.62 37.25 17.03
N GLY A 171 1.89 36.55 18.12
CA GLY A 171 1.60 36.97 19.48
C GLY A 171 0.13 36.84 19.88
N LYS A 172 -0.46 37.85 20.52
CA LYS A 172 -1.82 37.81 21.09
C LYS A 172 -2.98 37.85 20.08
N LYS A 173 -2.73 38.09 18.81
CA LYS A 173 -3.74 38.08 17.72
C LYS A 173 -3.51 36.87 16.82
N LEU A 174 -3.85 35.71 17.30
CA LEU A 174 -3.94 34.47 16.49
C LEU A 174 -5.35 34.45 15.87
N LEU A 175 -5.41 34.44 14.55
CA LEU A 175 -6.64 34.25 13.81
C LEU A 175 -6.64 32.79 13.29
N LEU A 176 -7.68 32.05 13.63
CA LEU A 176 -7.92 30.74 13.06
C LEU A 176 -8.62 30.91 11.72
N LYS A 177 -8.09 30.31 10.69
CA LYS A 177 -8.63 30.30 9.34
C LYS A 177 -8.80 28.88 8.86
N ASN A 178 -9.97 28.56 8.36
CA ASN A 178 -10.22 27.27 7.74
C ASN A 178 -9.89 27.37 6.24
N GLU A 179 -9.01 26.52 5.77
CA GLU A 179 -8.64 26.41 4.37
C GLU A 179 -9.16 25.11 3.80
N GLU A 180 -9.97 25.23 2.74
CA GLU A 180 -10.46 24.08 1.98
C GLU A 180 -9.51 23.79 0.83
N ILE A 181 -8.94 22.59 0.79
CA ILE A 181 -7.91 22.21 -0.16
C ILE A 181 -8.43 21.01 -0.96
N PRO A 182 -8.61 21.14 -2.28
CA PRO A 182 -8.95 20.02 -3.14
C PRO A 182 -7.86 18.94 -3.10
N ILE A 183 -8.22 17.66 -2.98
CA ILE A 183 -7.27 16.55 -2.95
C ILE A 183 -6.43 16.50 -4.23
N SER A 184 -7.01 16.90 -5.36
CA SER A 184 -6.31 16.99 -6.66
C SER A 184 -5.16 18.00 -6.68
N ASN A 185 -5.18 19.00 -5.79
CA ASN A 185 -4.12 20.01 -5.67
C ASN A 185 -3.07 19.66 -4.61
N ILE A 186 -3.21 18.51 -3.96
CA ILE A 186 -2.28 18.06 -2.92
C ILE A 186 -1.20 17.19 -3.55
N LYS A 187 0.06 17.62 -3.41
CA LYS A 187 1.23 16.83 -3.79
C LYS A 187 1.57 15.80 -2.72
N GLN A 188 1.45 16.18 -1.44
CA GLN A 188 1.82 15.35 -0.30
C GLN A 188 1.21 15.90 0.99
N THR A 189 0.75 15.01 1.86
CA THR A 189 0.33 15.37 3.24
C THR A 189 1.06 14.48 4.24
N LYS A 190 1.62 15.08 5.29
CA LYS A 190 2.27 14.37 6.40
C LYS A 190 1.65 14.74 7.73
N VAL A 191 1.54 13.77 8.63
CA VAL A 191 1.11 14.02 10.01
C VAL A 191 2.30 14.53 10.81
N LEU A 192 2.10 15.64 11.52
CA LEU A 192 3.09 16.20 12.42
C LEU A 192 2.89 15.68 13.84
N ILE A 193 4.01 15.36 14.51
CA ILE A 193 4.00 14.99 15.92
C ILE A 193 4.51 16.19 16.70
N LYS A 194 3.71 16.64 17.67
CA LYS A 194 4.19 17.53 18.71
C LYS A 194 4.68 16.68 19.88
N PHE A 195 5.92 16.88 20.24
CA PHE A 195 6.52 16.36 21.48
C PHE A 195 6.35 17.38 22.60
#